data_2cabfc351b8590073b65748c9eb468e7
#
_entry.id   2cabfc351b8590073b65748c9eb468e7
#
_cell.length_a   1.000
_cell.length_b   1.000
_cell.length_c   1.000
_cell.angle_alpha   90.00
_cell.angle_beta   90.00
_cell.angle_gamma   90.00
#
_symmetry.space_group_name_H-M   'P 1'
#
loop_
_entity.id
_entity.type
_entity.pdbx_description
1 polymer ?
#
loop_
_entity_poly.entity_id
_entity_poly.type
_entity_poly.pdbx_seq_one_letter_code
_entity_poly.pdbx_strand_id
1 'polypeptide(L)'
;VNKDIAERYQIRGRINFDRVVKFIFDSIGSPLSARNISNFFKLNNDNIFHGTIKNYLDYLTKSYLVYPVSRYDIKGRRLMTTNDKYYVVDLGLRNILLGSTPGSDVGHRLENVVFLELLRRNEGEIFIGKNEDCEVDFMVQMAGGERVYYQVSYQVNDQPKTLARELAPFYKIRDNYPKFLLTMDLVPEQFDGIKKVNVVD
;
A
#
# COMPACT_ATOMS: atom_id res chain seq x y z
N VAL A 1 -11.44 11.33 -15.91
CA VAL A 1 -10.10 11.11 -15.32
C VAL A 1 -9.16 10.43 -16.32
N ASN A 2 -9.38 9.15 -16.71
CA ASN A 2 -8.45 8.46 -17.64
C ASN A 2 -8.32 9.16 -18.99
N LYS A 3 -9.43 9.71 -19.52
CA LYS A 3 -9.44 10.48 -20.77
C LYS A 3 -8.53 11.70 -20.66
N ASP A 4 -8.65 12.47 -19.59
CA ASP A 4 -7.91 13.72 -19.40
C ASP A 4 -6.38 13.44 -19.28
N ILE A 5 -6.02 12.35 -18.57
CA ILE A 5 -4.63 11.91 -18.48
C ILE A 5 -4.11 11.46 -19.85
N ALA A 6 -4.90 10.66 -20.57
CA ALA A 6 -4.52 10.18 -21.89
C ALA A 6 -4.33 11.34 -22.89
N GLU A 7 -5.12 12.39 -22.81
CA GLU A 7 -4.97 13.61 -23.61
C GLU A 7 -3.75 14.41 -23.18
N ARG A 8 -3.58 14.65 -21.88
CA ARG A 8 -2.45 15.41 -21.31
C ARG A 8 -1.09 14.80 -21.68
N TYR A 9 -0.98 13.49 -21.61
CA TYR A 9 0.28 12.78 -21.90
C TYR A 9 0.33 12.17 -23.30
N GLN A 10 -0.61 12.50 -24.18
CA GLN A 10 -0.70 12.03 -25.57
C GLN A 10 -0.60 10.52 -25.71
N ILE A 11 -1.29 9.78 -24.84
CA ILE A 11 -1.26 8.32 -24.81
C ILE A 11 -1.99 7.75 -26.01
N ARG A 12 -1.24 7.13 -26.95
CA ARG A 12 -1.82 6.52 -28.16
C ARG A 12 -2.59 5.22 -27.88
N GLY A 13 -2.13 4.40 -26.94
CA GLY A 13 -2.72 3.12 -26.57
C GLY A 13 -3.73 3.23 -25.42
N ARG A 14 -4.84 3.95 -25.61
CA ARG A 14 -5.84 4.18 -24.55
C ARG A 14 -6.39 2.91 -23.92
N ILE A 15 -6.68 1.88 -24.71
CA ILE A 15 -7.18 0.60 -24.20
C ILE A 15 -6.19 -0.04 -23.23
N ASN A 16 -4.92 -0.09 -23.59
CA ASN A 16 -3.88 -0.63 -22.74
C ASN A 16 -3.68 0.22 -21.47
N PHE A 17 -3.77 1.54 -21.59
CA PHE A 17 -3.72 2.43 -20.45
C PHE A 17 -4.85 2.15 -19.47
N ASP A 18 -6.11 2.09 -19.93
CA ASP A 18 -7.26 1.81 -19.08
C ASP A 18 -7.16 0.45 -18.38
N ARG A 19 -6.62 -0.57 -19.06
CA ARG A 19 -6.39 -1.91 -18.50
C ARG A 19 -5.31 -1.88 -17.41
N VAL A 20 -4.21 -1.18 -17.65
CA VAL A 20 -3.15 -1.01 -16.64
C VAL A 20 -3.66 -0.22 -15.44
N VAL A 21 -4.45 0.84 -15.65
CA VAL A 21 -5.09 1.60 -14.56
C VAL A 21 -5.96 0.68 -13.71
N LYS A 22 -6.86 -0.09 -14.33
CA LYS A 22 -7.70 -1.05 -13.60
C LYS A 22 -6.88 -2.04 -12.80
N PHE A 23 -5.83 -2.61 -13.40
CA PHE A 23 -4.93 -3.53 -12.71
C PHE A 23 -4.28 -2.91 -11.47
N ILE A 24 -3.76 -1.68 -11.58
CA ILE A 24 -3.13 -0.98 -10.46
C ILE A 24 -4.15 -0.71 -9.35
N PHE A 25 -5.34 -0.24 -9.71
CA PHE A 25 -6.42 0.04 -8.76
C PHE A 25 -6.93 -1.22 -8.06
N ASP A 26 -6.91 -2.36 -8.75
CA ASP A 26 -7.27 -3.66 -8.16
C ASP A 26 -6.19 -4.17 -7.20
N SER A 27 -4.93 -3.90 -7.50
CA SER A 27 -3.75 -4.38 -6.78
C SER A 27 -3.25 -3.43 -5.68
N ILE A 28 -4.09 -2.52 -5.15
CA ILE A 28 -3.68 -1.60 -4.07
C ILE A 28 -3.11 -2.38 -2.88
N GLY A 29 -2.09 -1.81 -2.21
CA GLY A 29 -1.44 -2.46 -1.07
C GLY A 29 -0.58 -3.68 -1.42
N SER A 30 -0.57 -4.13 -2.68
CA SER A 30 0.28 -5.24 -3.14
C SER A 30 1.60 -4.74 -3.73
N PRO A 31 2.71 -5.47 -3.53
CA PRO A 31 4.00 -5.11 -4.14
C PRO A 31 3.95 -5.22 -5.67
N LEU A 32 4.20 -4.12 -6.35
CA LEU A 32 4.16 -4.06 -7.82
C LEU A 32 5.47 -3.54 -8.42
N SER A 33 5.78 -4.00 -9.61
CA SER A 33 6.79 -3.42 -10.48
C SER A 33 6.29 -3.42 -11.93
N ALA A 34 6.82 -2.50 -12.75
CA ALA A 34 6.45 -2.45 -14.16
C ALA A 34 6.69 -3.79 -14.88
N ARG A 35 7.72 -4.54 -14.46
CA ARG A 35 8.04 -5.87 -14.98
C ARG A 35 6.98 -6.91 -14.59
N ASN A 36 6.56 -6.93 -13.32
CA ASN A 36 5.53 -7.86 -12.85
C ASN A 36 4.19 -7.61 -13.53
N ILE A 37 3.82 -6.35 -13.70
CA ILE A 37 2.61 -5.95 -14.43
C ILE A 37 2.70 -6.39 -15.90
N SER A 38 3.85 -6.16 -16.57
CA SER A 38 4.09 -6.61 -17.94
C SER A 38 3.96 -8.13 -18.08
N ASN A 39 4.53 -8.88 -17.15
CA ASN A 39 4.44 -10.34 -17.14
C ASN A 39 2.99 -10.82 -16.96
N PHE A 40 2.22 -10.18 -16.06
CA PHE A 40 0.80 -10.50 -15.91
C PHE A 40 0.03 -10.34 -17.22
N PHE A 41 0.20 -9.20 -17.91
CA PHE A 41 -0.47 -8.99 -19.20
C PHE A 41 -0.02 -9.99 -20.26
N LYS A 42 1.28 -10.31 -20.32
CA LYS A 42 1.82 -11.30 -21.25
C LYS A 42 1.20 -12.68 -21.04
N LEU A 43 1.01 -13.13 -19.79
CA LEU A 43 0.35 -14.40 -19.47
C LEU A 43 -1.13 -14.43 -19.91
N ASN A 44 -1.76 -13.25 -20.01
CA ASN A 44 -3.14 -13.10 -20.47
C ASN A 44 -3.25 -12.74 -21.97
N ASN A 45 -2.24 -13.13 -22.77
CA ASN A 45 -2.16 -12.88 -24.21
C ASN A 45 -2.14 -11.40 -24.64
N ASP A 46 -1.72 -10.52 -23.72
CA ASP A 46 -1.52 -9.11 -24.01
C ASP A 46 -0.05 -8.75 -23.86
N ASN A 47 0.50 -8.13 -24.85
CA ASN A 47 1.90 -7.75 -24.82
C ASN A 47 2.06 -6.25 -24.60
N ILE A 48 2.08 -5.84 -23.32
CA ILE A 48 2.36 -4.44 -22.94
C ILE A 48 3.81 -4.38 -22.45
N PHE A 49 4.64 -3.62 -23.16
CA PHE A 49 6.05 -3.48 -22.81
C PHE A 49 6.24 -2.80 -21.43
N HIS A 50 7.15 -3.33 -20.62
CA HIS A 50 7.36 -2.83 -19.25
C HIS A 50 7.75 -1.35 -19.20
N GLY A 51 8.46 -0.82 -20.20
CA GLY A 51 8.76 0.61 -20.31
C GLY A 51 7.50 1.47 -20.49
N THR A 52 6.51 0.98 -21.25
CA THR A 52 5.20 1.65 -21.39
C THR A 52 4.46 1.67 -20.05
N ILE A 53 4.47 0.55 -19.32
CA ILE A 53 3.86 0.47 -17.99
C ILE A 53 4.53 1.42 -17.01
N LYS A 54 5.87 1.52 -17.04
CA LYS A 54 6.62 2.49 -16.23
C LYS A 54 6.16 3.93 -16.49
N ASN A 55 5.97 4.29 -17.75
CA ASN A 55 5.45 5.61 -18.11
C ASN A 55 4.01 5.82 -17.58
N TYR A 56 3.16 4.79 -17.68
CA TYR A 56 1.79 4.89 -17.15
C TYR A 56 1.76 5.07 -15.63
N LEU A 57 2.60 4.33 -14.88
CA LEU A 57 2.78 4.53 -13.44
C LEU A 57 3.22 5.96 -13.10
N ASP A 58 4.20 6.49 -13.86
CA ASP A 58 4.67 7.88 -13.69
C ASP A 58 3.55 8.90 -13.98
N TYR A 59 2.76 8.70 -15.03
CA TYR A 59 1.63 9.59 -15.35
C TYR A 59 0.55 9.58 -14.27
N LEU A 60 0.21 8.41 -13.75
CA LEU A 60 -0.76 8.27 -12.67
C LEU A 60 -0.26 8.93 -11.36
N THR A 61 1.01 8.76 -11.05
CA THR A 61 1.66 9.39 -9.88
C THR A 61 1.69 10.92 -10.03
N LYS A 62 2.12 11.44 -11.18
CA LYS A 62 2.14 12.89 -11.47
C LYS A 62 0.76 13.51 -11.54
N SER A 63 -0.26 12.71 -11.78
CA SER A 63 -1.66 13.14 -11.76
C SER A 63 -2.32 12.98 -10.39
N TYR A 64 -1.57 12.58 -9.38
CA TYR A 64 -2.04 12.34 -8.01
C TYR A 64 -3.18 11.33 -7.90
N LEU A 65 -3.27 10.38 -8.83
CA LEU A 65 -4.26 9.29 -8.75
C LEU A 65 -3.78 8.13 -7.92
N VAL A 66 -2.47 7.89 -7.93
CA VAL A 66 -1.82 6.87 -7.11
C VAL A 66 -0.57 7.42 -6.44
N TYR A 67 -0.27 6.87 -5.28
CA TYR A 67 0.93 7.16 -4.51
C TYR A 67 1.79 5.91 -4.44
N PRO A 68 3.01 5.91 -5.00
CA PRO A 68 3.98 4.86 -4.76
C PRO A 68 4.56 5.01 -3.37
N VAL A 69 4.62 3.90 -2.63
CA VAL A 69 5.26 3.83 -1.31
C VAL A 69 6.39 2.82 -1.40
N SER A 70 7.60 3.31 -1.24
CA SER A 70 8.80 2.51 -1.36
C SER A 70 9.00 1.62 -0.14
N ARG A 71 9.68 0.49 -0.34
CA ARG A 71 10.02 -0.44 0.73
C ARG A 71 11.35 -0.03 1.37
N TYR A 72 11.40 -0.12 2.68
CA TYR A 72 12.58 0.16 3.47
C TYR A 72 13.04 -1.10 4.21
N ASP A 73 14.28 -1.51 3.98
CA ASP A 73 14.93 -2.58 4.74
C ASP A 73 15.29 -2.06 6.13
N ILE A 74 14.50 -2.45 7.13
CA ILE A 74 14.64 -1.98 8.52
C ILE A 74 16.00 -2.40 9.09
N LYS A 75 16.43 -3.64 8.85
CA LYS A 75 17.70 -4.20 9.33
C LYS A 75 18.89 -3.58 8.60
N GLY A 76 18.82 -3.50 7.27
CA GLY A 76 19.87 -2.92 6.43
C GLY A 76 19.89 -1.39 6.42
N ARG A 77 18.87 -0.73 6.99
CA ARG A 77 18.71 0.73 7.07
C ARG A 77 18.85 1.43 5.72
N ARG A 78 18.18 0.88 4.70
CA ARG A 78 18.27 1.39 3.32
C ARG A 78 16.95 1.23 2.56
N LEU A 79 16.74 2.12 1.61
CA LEU A 79 15.65 2.00 0.64
C LEU A 79 15.87 0.79 -0.27
N MET A 80 14.79 0.09 -0.56
CA MET A 80 14.77 -0.97 -1.57
C MET A 80 14.34 -0.37 -2.91
N THR A 81 14.99 -0.78 -3.99
CA THR A 81 14.80 -0.19 -5.32
C THR A 81 13.71 -0.84 -6.15
N THR A 82 12.98 -1.81 -5.60
CA THR A 82 12.02 -2.62 -6.37
C THR A 82 10.76 -2.94 -5.57
N ASN A 83 9.65 -3.10 -6.30
CA ASN A 83 8.37 -3.56 -5.78
C ASN A 83 7.74 -2.61 -4.75
N ASP A 84 7.52 -1.35 -5.16
CA ASP A 84 6.74 -0.41 -4.37
C ASP A 84 5.29 -0.92 -4.22
N LYS A 85 4.63 -0.55 -3.13
CA LYS A 85 3.17 -0.65 -3.06
C LYS A 85 2.55 0.64 -3.60
N TYR A 86 1.35 0.51 -4.17
CA TYR A 86 0.62 1.66 -4.70
C TYR A 86 -0.70 1.81 -3.96
N TYR A 87 -1.01 3.03 -3.56
CA TYR A 87 -2.28 3.39 -2.91
C TYR A 87 -3.00 4.42 -3.77
N VAL A 88 -4.33 4.33 -3.83
CA VAL A 88 -5.14 5.26 -4.61
C VAL A 88 -5.57 6.46 -3.77
N VAL A 89 -5.70 7.62 -4.41
CA VAL A 89 -6.16 8.86 -3.75
C VAL A 89 -7.59 8.77 -3.27
N ASP A 90 -8.42 7.97 -3.94
CA ASP A 90 -9.88 7.92 -3.70
C ASP A 90 -10.41 6.49 -3.93
N LEU A 91 -10.92 5.88 -2.86
CA LEU A 91 -11.54 4.55 -2.91
C LEU A 91 -12.91 4.57 -3.61
N GLY A 92 -13.62 5.70 -3.64
CA GLY A 92 -14.86 5.85 -4.41
C GLY A 92 -14.57 5.75 -5.91
N LEU A 93 -13.54 6.44 -6.38
CA LEU A 93 -13.08 6.32 -7.77
C LEU A 93 -12.66 4.89 -8.10
N ARG A 94 -11.92 4.22 -7.19
CA ARG A 94 -11.56 2.80 -7.33
C ARG A 94 -12.80 1.93 -7.52
N ASN A 95 -13.80 2.08 -6.65
CA ASN A 95 -15.01 1.29 -6.71
C ASN A 95 -15.79 1.48 -8.02
N ILE A 96 -15.86 2.71 -8.53
CA ILE A 96 -16.49 3.01 -9.82
C ILE A 96 -15.74 2.34 -10.97
N LEU A 97 -14.40 2.39 -10.97
CA LEU A 97 -13.57 1.82 -12.04
C LEU A 97 -13.60 0.30 -12.08
N LEU A 98 -13.69 -0.35 -10.91
CA LEU A 98 -13.65 -1.81 -10.80
C LEU A 98 -15.02 -2.45 -10.78
N GLY A 99 -16.09 -1.69 -10.52
CA GLY A 99 -17.42 -2.24 -10.28
C GLY A 99 -17.46 -3.10 -9.00
N SER A 100 -16.71 -2.70 -7.98
CA SER A 100 -16.47 -3.52 -6.78
C SER A 100 -17.76 -3.85 -6.03
N THR A 101 -17.88 -5.11 -5.61
CA THR A 101 -18.93 -5.55 -4.69
C THR A 101 -18.61 -5.12 -3.26
N PRO A 102 -19.60 -4.67 -2.46
CA PRO A 102 -19.38 -4.39 -1.05
C PRO A 102 -18.83 -5.62 -0.32
N GLY A 103 -17.82 -5.42 0.52
CA GLY A 103 -17.23 -6.48 1.36
C GLY A 103 -16.04 -7.22 0.75
N SER A 104 -15.73 -7.06 -0.53
CA SER A 104 -14.49 -7.56 -1.11
C SER A 104 -13.31 -6.68 -0.71
N ASP A 105 -12.15 -7.29 -0.42
CA ASP A 105 -10.89 -6.60 -0.28
C ASP A 105 -10.83 -5.54 0.85
N VAL A 106 -11.56 -5.82 1.96
CA VAL A 106 -11.71 -4.87 3.08
C VAL A 106 -10.35 -4.54 3.71
N GLY A 107 -9.45 -5.50 3.81
CA GLY A 107 -8.11 -5.32 4.39
C GLY A 107 -7.29 -4.28 3.62
N HIS A 108 -7.12 -4.45 2.31
CA HIS A 108 -6.37 -3.50 1.47
C HIS A 108 -7.04 -2.13 1.40
N ARG A 109 -8.37 -2.07 1.44
CA ARG A 109 -9.10 -0.79 1.50
C ARG A 109 -8.84 -0.07 2.81
N LEU A 110 -8.83 -0.76 3.95
CA LEU A 110 -8.49 -0.19 5.24
C LEU A 110 -7.03 0.27 5.27
N GLU A 111 -6.11 -0.54 4.75
CA GLU A 111 -4.70 -0.19 4.59
C GLU A 111 -4.55 1.10 3.75
N ASN A 112 -5.30 1.24 2.66
CA ASN A 112 -5.31 2.46 1.85
C ASN A 112 -5.85 3.68 2.62
N VAL A 113 -6.89 3.53 3.43
CA VAL A 113 -7.41 4.62 4.29
C VAL A 113 -6.36 5.06 5.30
N VAL A 114 -5.71 4.11 5.97
CA VAL A 114 -4.62 4.39 6.91
C VAL A 114 -3.47 5.12 6.22
N PHE A 115 -3.06 4.67 5.02
CA PHE A 115 -2.05 5.36 4.24
C PHE A 115 -2.41 6.83 3.99
N LEU A 116 -3.63 7.11 3.53
CA LEU A 116 -4.09 8.48 3.25
C LEU A 116 -4.12 9.34 4.52
N GLU A 117 -4.47 8.76 5.66
CA GLU A 117 -4.46 9.48 6.94
C GLU A 117 -3.03 9.76 7.41
N LEU A 118 -2.10 8.80 7.29
CA LEU A 118 -0.68 9.02 7.59
C LEU A 118 -0.09 10.13 6.69
N LEU A 119 -0.44 10.11 5.40
CA LEU A 119 -0.03 11.14 4.45
C LEU A 119 -0.60 12.53 4.82
N ARG A 120 -1.87 12.59 5.25
CA ARG A 120 -2.54 13.82 5.68
C ARG A 120 -1.89 14.41 6.94
N ARG A 121 -1.50 13.57 7.90
CA ARG A 121 -0.80 14.01 9.13
C ARG A 121 0.57 14.60 8.85
N ASN A 122 1.23 14.14 7.80
CA ASN A 122 2.53 14.65 7.33
C ASN A 122 3.62 14.70 8.43
N GLU A 123 3.65 13.68 9.30
CA GLU A 123 4.59 13.61 10.43
C GLU A 123 5.99 13.16 10.01
N GLY A 124 6.14 12.56 8.81
CA GLY A 124 7.41 12.07 8.30
C GLY A 124 7.26 11.35 6.95
N GLU A 125 8.35 10.74 6.50
CA GLU A 125 8.35 9.91 5.29
C GLU A 125 7.74 8.54 5.57
N ILE A 126 6.83 8.10 4.69
CA ILE A 126 6.10 6.84 4.82
C ILE A 126 6.75 5.79 3.95
N PHE A 127 7.05 4.63 4.53
CA PHE A 127 7.63 3.48 3.84
C PHE A 127 6.86 2.21 4.20
N ILE A 128 7.00 1.18 3.37
CA ILE A 128 6.65 -0.20 3.73
C ILE A 128 7.86 -0.78 4.46
N GLY A 129 7.67 -1.18 5.72
CA GLY A 129 8.75 -1.70 6.54
C GLY A 129 9.05 -3.17 6.20
N LYS A 130 10.22 -3.47 5.63
CA LYS A 130 10.68 -4.85 5.38
C LYS A 130 11.73 -5.25 6.41
N ASN A 131 11.51 -6.38 7.09
CA ASN A 131 12.49 -6.96 8.00
C ASN A 131 12.63 -8.46 7.72
N GLU A 132 13.70 -8.84 7.02
CA GLU A 132 13.92 -10.20 6.54
C GLU A 132 12.72 -10.73 5.74
N ASP A 133 12.04 -11.77 6.23
CA ASP A 133 10.88 -12.37 5.56
C ASP A 133 9.55 -11.71 5.93
N CYS A 134 9.56 -10.80 6.90
CA CYS A 134 8.36 -10.13 7.37
C CYS A 134 8.23 -8.71 6.80
N GLU A 135 7.00 -8.24 6.77
CA GLU A 135 6.67 -6.89 6.32
C GLU A 135 5.76 -6.24 7.36
N VAL A 136 6.00 -4.97 7.65
CA VAL A 136 5.09 -4.09 8.39
C VAL A 136 4.46 -3.15 7.39
N ASP A 137 3.15 -2.98 7.46
CA ASP A 137 2.42 -2.23 6.44
C ASP A 137 2.93 -0.81 6.28
N PHE A 138 3.21 -0.12 7.38
CA PHE A 138 3.81 1.21 7.31
C PHE A 138 4.88 1.42 8.37
N MET A 139 5.96 2.06 7.96
CA MET A 139 6.97 2.68 8.82
C MET A 139 7.00 4.18 8.49
N VAL A 140 6.71 5.02 9.46
CA VAL A 140 6.86 6.48 9.34
C VAL A 140 8.21 6.87 9.95
N GLN A 141 9.06 7.51 9.17
CA GLN A 141 10.35 8.02 9.62
C GLN A 141 10.31 9.53 9.73
N MET A 142 10.43 10.04 10.94
CA MET A 142 10.43 11.48 11.24
C MET A 142 11.77 12.12 10.86
N ALA A 143 11.80 13.45 10.72
CA ALA A 143 13.01 14.20 10.37
C ALA A 143 14.19 13.97 11.34
N GLY A 144 13.90 13.69 12.63
CA GLY A 144 14.89 13.33 13.63
C GLY A 144 15.45 11.91 13.56
N GLY A 145 14.97 11.10 12.60
CA GLY A 145 15.34 9.69 12.46
C GLY A 145 14.54 8.72 13.35
N GLU A 146 13.65 9.25 14.18
CA GLU A 146 12.69 8.46 14.95
C GLU A 146 11.71 7.75 14.01
N ARG A 147 11.18 6.62 14.47
CA ARG A 147 10.29 5.77 13.66
C ARG A 147 9.03 5.41 14.42
N VAL A 148 7.96 5.20 13.68
CA VAL A 148 6.74 4.59 14.19
C VAL A 148 6.32 3.50 13.21
N TYR A 149 5.88 2.36 13.73
CA TYR A 149 5.46 1.22 12.93
C TYR A 149 3.96 0.98 13.06
N TYR A 150 3.32 0.72 11.95
CA TYR A 150 1.90 0.45 11.88
C TYR A 150 1.62 -0.83 11.09
N GLN A 151 0.84 -1.72 11.68
CA GLN A 151 0.24 -2.87 11.02
C GLN A 151 -1.25 -2.65 10.97
N VAL A 152 -1.89 -3.02 9.87
CA VAL A 152 -3.31 -2.78 9.65
C VAL A 152 -4.04 -4.11 9.45
N SER A 153 -5.07 -4.36 10.25
CA SER A 153 -5.93 -5.52 10.11
C SER A 153 -7.38 -5.13 10.32
N TYR A 154 -8.30 -5.66 9.52
CA TYR A 154 -9.71 -5.30 9.66
C TYR A 154 -10.26 -5.69 11.03
N GLN A 155 -10.06 -6.94 11.44
CA GLN A 155 -10.46 -7.47 12.76
C GLN A 155 -9.46 -8.53 13.22
N VAL A 156 -9.16 -8.54 14.51
CA VAL A 156 -8.32 -9.56 15.16
C VAL A 156 -8.97 -10.16 16.40
N ASN A 157 -10.03 -9.52 16.95
CA ASN A 157 -10.79 -10.05 18.07
C ASN A 157 -11.41 -11.40 17.67
N ASP A 158 -11.37 -12.35 18.61
CA ASP A 158 -11.83 -13.73 18.40
C ASP A 158 -11.10 -14.50 17.28
N GLN A 159 -9.98 -13.96 16.79
CA GLN A 159 -9.16 -14.57 15.74
C GLN A 159 -7.70 -14.71 16.17
N PRO A 160 -7.36 -15.59 17.12
CA PRO A 160 -6.01 -15.67 17.69
C PRO A 160 -4.90 -15.96 16.65
N LYS A 161 -5.21 -16.69 15.59
CA LYS A 161 -4.26 -16.95 14.50
C LYS A 161 -3.97 -15.68 13.68
N THR A 162 -5.00 -14.88 13.42
CA THR A 162 -4.87 -13.59 12.73
C THR A 162 -4.07 -12.63 13.59
N LEU A 163 -4.41 -12.47 14.86
CA LEU A 163 -3.69 -11.63 15.81
C LEU A 163 -2.19 -12.00 15.86
N ALA A 164 -1.89 -13.29 16.04
CA ALA A 164 -0.51 -13.76 16.07
C ALA A 164 0.27 -13.43 14.77
N ARG A 165 -0.39 -13.58 13.62
CA ARG A 165 0.19 -13.23 12.32
C ARG A 165 0.51 -11.74 12.21
N GLU A 166 -0.42 -10.87 12.64
CA GLU A 166 -0.26 -9.42 12.55
C GLU A 166 0.78 -8.87 13.55
N LEU A 167 0.95 -9.53 14.71
CA LEU A 167 1.97 -9.13 15.68
C LEU A 167 3.37 -9.66 15.33
N ALA A 168 3.47 -10.76 14.59
CA ALA A 168 4.75 -11.44 14.30
C ALA A 168 5.82 -10.52 13.66
N PRO A 169 5.52 -9.60 12.73
CA PRO A 169 6.51 -8.68 12.20
C PRO A 169 7.15 -7.79 13.26
N PHE A 170 6.36 -7.30 14.21
CA PHE A 170 6.82 -6.42 15.27
C PHE A 170 7.82 -7.08 16.21
N TYR A 171 7.63 -8.36 16.56
CA TYR A 171 8.54 -9.09 17.42
C TYR A 171 9.93 -9.33 16.80
N LYS A 172 10.03 -9.23 15.47
CA LYS A 172 11.31 -9.31 14.76
C LYS A 172 12.06 -7.98 14.69
N ILE A 173 11.37 -6.86 14.95
CA ILE A 173 11.97 -5.50 14.95
C ILE A 173 12.60 -5.25 16.31
N ARG A 174 13.93 -5.25 16.35
CA ARG A 174 14.73 -5.08 17.59
C ARG A 174 15.08 -3.62 17.86
N ASP A 175 14.06 -2.78 17.97
CA ASP A 175 14.19 -1.39 18.42
C ASP A 175 13.04 -1.04 19.37
N ASN A 176 13.16 0.13 20.04
CA ASN A 176 12.20 0.60 21.03
C ASN A 176 11.21 1.63 20.48
N TYR A 177 11.14 1.79 19.18
CA TYR A 177 10.17 2.70 18.58
C TYR A 177 8.73 2.22 18.73
N PRO A 178 7.76 3.14 18.81
CA PRO A 178 6.35 2.80 18.96
C PRO A 178 5.84 1.86 17.85
N LYS A 179 5.00 0.91 18.24
CA LYS A 179 4.39 -0.09 17.36
C LYS A 179 2.88 -0.09 17.59
N PHE A 180 2.11 0.06 16.52
CA PHE A 180 0.66 0.11 16.56
C PHE A 180 0.05 -0.93 15.63
N LEU A 181 -0.87 -1.74 16.17
CA LEU A 181 -1.79 -2.57 15.40
C LEU A 181 -3.11 -1.80 15.28
N LEU A 182 -3.40 -1.30 14.08
CA LEU A 182 -4.62 -0.55 13.77
C LEU A 182 -5.71 -1.51 13.29
N THR A 183 -6.88 -1.47 13.93
CA THR A 183 -8.00 -2.37 13.61
C THR A 183 -9.33 -1.64 13.64
N MET A 184 -10.40 -2.31 13.20
CA MET A 184 -11.78 -1.87 13.42
C MET A 184 -12.37 -2.44 14.74
N ASP A 185 -11.57 -3.19 15.52
CA ASP A 185 -12.01 -3.67 16.83
C ASP A 185 -12.14 -2.51 17.81
N LEU A 186 -13.23 -2.50 18.58
CA LEU A 186 -13.56 -1.38 19.48
C LEU A 186 -12.74 -1.33 20.75
N VAL A 187 -12.22 -2.48 21.20
CA VAL A 187 -11.50 -2.55 22.47
C VAL A 187 -10.00 -2.40 22.26
N PRO A 188 -9.37 -1.34 22.82
CA PRO A 188 -7.93 -1.20 22.79
C PRO A 188 -7.27 -2.24 23.71
N GLU A 189 -6.12 -2.75 23.29
CA GLU A 189 -5.33 -3.73 24.04
C GLU A 189 -3.84 -3.44 23.84
N GLN A 190 -3.00 -4.07 24.67
CA GLN A 190 -1.56 -3.95 24.56
C GLN A 190 -0.91 -5.34 24.65
N PHE A 191 0.02 -5.62 23.73
CA PHE A 191 0.76 -6.89 23.63
C PHE A 191 2.28 -6.58 23.61
N ASP A 192 2.99 -6.86 24.69
CA ASP A 192 4.46 -6.66 24.78
C ASP A 192 4.95 -5.30 24.24
N GLY A 193 4.25 -4.22 24.60
CA GLY A 193 4.56 -2.86 24.15
C GLY A 193 3.95 -2.46 22.79
N ILE A 194 3.29 -3.37 22.08
CA ILE A 194 2.53 -3.09 20.86
C ILE A 194 1.11 -2.66 21.28
N LYS A 195 0.68 -1.50 20.81
CA LYS A 195 -0.65 -0.96 21.10
C LYS A 195 -1.63 -1.34 20.00
N LYS A 196 -2.71 -2.07 20.35
CA LYS A 196 -3.86 -2.24 19.47
C LYS A 196 -4.82 -1.07 19.67
N VAL A 197 -5.16 -0.37 18.60
CA VAL A 197 -6.00 0.84 18.62
C VAL A 197 -7.05 0.74 17.53
N ASN A 198 -8.24 1.28 17.78
CA ASN A 198 -9.24 1.43 16.73
C ASN A 198 -8.76 2.48 15.71
N VAL A 199 -8.93 2.22 14.43
CA VAL A 199 -8.44 3.10 13.36
C VAL A 199 -9.18 4.44 13.30
N VAL A 200 -10.34 4.55 13.95
CA VAL A 200 -11.16 5.78 13.97
C VAL A 200 -10.77 6.70 15.14
N ASP A 201 -10.09 6.19 16.16
CA ASP A 201 -9.60 6.96 17.31
C ASP A 201 -8.26 7.67 17.00
#